data_d6345423b9fd3ddecd436f7d4d2d8447
#
_entry.id   d6345423b9fd3ddecd436f7d4d2d8447
#
_cell.length_a   1.000
_cell.length_b   1.000
_cell.length_c   1.000
_cell.angle_alpha   90.00
_cell.angle_beta   90.00
_cell.angle_gamma   90.00
#
_symmetry.space_group_name_H-M   'P 1'
#
loop_
_entity.id
_entity.type
_entity.pdbx_description
1 polymer ?
#
loop_
_entity_poly.entity_id
_entity_poly.type
_entity_poly.pdbx_seq_one_letter_code
_entity_poly.pdbx_strand_id
1 'polypeptide(L)'
;MHIVELMEAASFFRKNGPGLVCSLVIAAASWLLVDSVDGMEVVGAPVIAILAGMLVFAAFRGRSVPNTSFTSKYVLQFSVVLLGFGLNLSTVCAIGLSSLPVIVSTISVSLVVAYLMCRRFHTDPKTATLVGVGSSICGGSAIAAAAPVIKADDGTVAQSISVIFLFNIIAAVVFPTLGSLMGMSDDGFALFAGTAINDTSSVTAAASTWDAMHGTGHLVLDSATIVKLTRTLFIIPIVVVLSVLVARRADGGSDGKGHVMRAFPKFVLFFILASLITTVASAILAGDALTTAENLFGTLKKVSSFLIVAAMAAIGLNTDVIHLVKTGGPTIATGAACWVSIILVSLAMQALMGSW
;
A
#
# COMPACT_ATOMS: atom_id res chain seq x y z
N MET A 1 35.22 22.29 -9.95
CA MET A 1 34.37 21.14 -9.66
C MET A 1 33.31 21.49 -8.62
N HIS A 2 33.63 21.90 -7.40
CA HIS A 2 32.64 22.26 -6.34
C HIS A 2 31.64 23.35 -6.66
N ILE A 3 31.99 24.38 -7.46
CA ILE A 3 31.04 25.47 -7.81
C ILE A 3 29.96 24.98 -8.78
N VAL A 4 30.29 24.10 -9.72
CA VAL A 4 29.33 23.52 -10.67
C VAL A 4 28.35 22.60 -9.93
N GLU A 5 28.84 21.76 -9.02
CA GLU A 5 28.01 20.89 -8.17
C GLU A 5 27.05 21.71 -7.26
N LEU A 6 27.54 22.81 -6.68
CA LEU A 6 26.72 23.72 -5.88
C LEU A 6 25.64 24.44 -6.72
N MET A 7 25.99 24.85 -7.95
CA MET A 7 25.01 25.45 -8.88
C MET A 7 23.96 24.44 -9.34
N GLU A 8 24.34 23.19 -9.61
CA GLU A 8 23.41 22.11 -9.94
C GLU A 8 22.49 21.79 -8.76
N ALA A 9 23.03 21.66 -7.54
CA ALA A 9 22.25 21.47 -6.33
C ALA A 9 21.27 22.64 -6.09
N ALA A 10 21.73 23.89 -6.22
CA ALA A 10 20.88 25.06 -6.05
C ALA A 10 19.77 25.13 -7.11
N SER A 11 20.07 24.79 -8.36
CA SER A 11 19.08 24.71 -9.43
C SER A 11 18.05 23.60 -9.18
N PHE A 12 18.49 22.46 -8.68
CA PHE A 12 17.65 21.33 -8.30
C PHE A 12 16.68 21.71 -7.15
N PHE A 13 17.19 22.34 -6.08
CA PHE A 13 16.34 22.79 -4.96
C PHE A 13 15.38 23.89 -5.38
N ARG A 14 15.79 24.81 -6.24
CA ARG A 14 14.92 25.87 -6.78
C ARG A 14 13.78 25.28 -7.61
N LYS A 15 14.03 24.19 -8.34
CA LYS A 15 13.04 23.56 -9.22
C LYS A 15 12.08 22.62 -8.47
N ASN A 16 12.59 21.84 -7.51
CA ASN A 16 11.83 20.77 -6.82
C ASN A 16 11.42 21.16 -5.39
N GLY A 17 12.12 22.12 -4.77
CA GLY A 17 11.92 22.53 -3.38
C GLY A 17 10.51 22.95 -3.03
N PRO A 18 9.86 23.86 -3.80
CA PRO A 18 8.51 24.31 -3.48
C PRO A 18 7.49 23.16 -3.45
N GLY A 19 7.57 22.23 -4.41
CA GLY A 19 6.70 21.06 -4.46
C GLY A 19 6.95 20.09 -3.29
N LEU A 20 8.22 19.87 -2.95
CA LEU A 20 8.59 19.04 -1.81
C LEU A 20 8.10 19.65 -0.49
N VAL A 21 8.32 20.95 -0.26
CA VAL A 21 7.89 21.63 0.96
C VAL A 21 6.38 21.59 1.10
N CYS A 22 5.65 21.90 0.04
CA CYS A 22 4.18 21.84 0.03
C CYS A 22 3.68 20.44 0.39
N SER A 23 4.28 19.40 -0.20
CA SER A 23 3.94 18.01 0.09
C SER A 23 4.23 17.62 1.53
N LEU A 24 5.36 18.07 2.10
CA LEU A 24 5.71 17.81 3.51
C LEU A 24 4.78 18.54 4.48
N VAL A 25 4.36 19.77 4.17
CA VAL A 25 3.41 20.53 5.00
C VAL A 25 2.03 19.83 5.01
N ILE A 26 1.53 19.42 3.85
CA ILE A 26 0.28 18.67 3.76
C ILE A 26 0.39 17.34 4.50
N ALA A 27 1.53 16.65 4.37
CA ALA A 27 1.77 15.40 5.08
C ALA A 27 1.76 15.57 6.60
N ALA A 28 2.46 16.59 7.10
CA ALA A 28 2.50 16.90 8.53
C ALA A 28 1.11 17.28 9.06
N ALA A 29 0.36 18.11 8.34
CA ALA A 29 -1.00 18.47 8.69
C ALA A 29 -1.94 17.24 8.70
N SER A 30 -1.83 16.36 7.71
CA SER A 30 -2.62 15.13 7.62
C SER A 30 -2.28 14.16 8.74
N TRP A 31 -1.01 14.05 9.11
CA TRP A 31 -0.56 13.21 10.21
C TRP A 31 -1.07 13.74 11.56
N LEU A 32 -0.90 15.04 11.82
CA LEU A 32 -1.42 15.69 13.02
C LEU A 32 -2.94 15.60 13.15
N LEU A 33 -3.66 15.66 12.02
CA LEU A 33 -5.12 15.54 12.01
C LEU A 33 -5.54 14.13 12.44
N VAL A 34 -4.86 13.10 11.97
CA VAL A 34 -5.12 11.70 12.37
C VAL A 34 -4.81 11.49 13.85
N ASP A 35 -3.70 12.04 14.35
CA ASP A 35 -3.33 11.91 15.77
C ASP A 35 -4.22 12.73 16.70
N SER A 36 -4.89 13.79 16.21
CA SER A 36 -5.65 14.73 17.05
C SER A 36 -7.15 14.48 17.06
N VAL A 37 -7.70 13.70 16.13
CA VAL A 37 -9.14 13.50 15.96
C VAL A 37 -9.47 12.02 16.00
N ASP A 38 -10.16 11.61 17.07
CA ASP A 38 -10.64 10.24 17.23
C ASP A 38 -11.47 9.78 16.03
N GLY A 39 -11.20 8.58 15.54
CA GLY A 39 -11.86 8.01 14.38
C GLY A 39 -11.25 8.38 13.02
N MET A 40 -10.37 9.37 12.93
CA MET A 40 -9.63 9.67 11.69
C MET A 40 -8.55 8.62 11.34
N GLU A 41 -8.16 7.80 12.31
CA GLU A 41 -7.28 6.66 12.12
C GLU A 41 -7.81 5.68 11.07
N VAL A 42 -9.14 5.53 11.00
CA VAL A 42 -9.82 4.67 10.00
C VAL A 42 -9.57 5.15 8.57
N VAL A 43 -9.53 6.47 8.38
CA VAL A 43 -9.25 7.08 7.05
C VAL A 43 -7.77 6.98 6.70
N GLY A 44 -6.90 7.21 7.67
CA GLY A 44 -5.45 7.18 7.53
C GLY A 44 -4.85 8.44 6.89
N ALA A 45 -3.65 8.82 7.35
CA ALA A 45 -2.94 10.00 6.90
C ALA A 45 -2.66 10.05 5.37
N PRO A 46 -2.33 8.93 4.67
CA PRO A 46 -2.10 8.95 3.22
C PRO A 46 -3.34 9.40 2.42
N VAL A 47 -4.55 8.99 2.85
CA VAL A 47 -5.80 9.37 2.17
C VAL A 47 -6.08 10.85 2.37
N ILE A 48 -5.97 11.31 3.61
CA ILE A 48 -6.18 12.73 3.93
C ILE A 48 -5.21 13.58 3.12
N ALA A 49 -3.94 13.16 3.03
CA ALA A 49 -2.92 13.89 2.28
C ALA A 49 -3.22 13.94 0.77
N ILE A 50 -3.66 12.84 0.16
CA ILE A 50 -4.03 12.83 -1.26
C ILE A 50 -5.25 13.71 -1.50
N LEU A 51 -6.29 13.62 -0.67
CA LEU A 51 -7.50 14.43 -0.78
C LEU A 51 -7.20 15.91 -0.55
N ALA A 52 -6.39 16.24 0.47
CA ALA A 52 -5.95 17.61 0.71
C ALA A 52 -5.15 18.17 -0.48
N GLY A 53 -4.24 17.37 -1.05
CA GLY A 53 -3.52 17.72 -2.27
C GLY A 53 -4.46 17.98 -3.45
N MET A 54 -5.47 17.13 -3.66
CA MET A 54 -6.49 17.30 -4.70
C MET A 54 -7.34 18.57 -4.47
N LEU A 55 -7.70 18.86 -3.23
CA LEU A 55 -8.43 20.09 -2.89
C LEU A 55 -7.59 21.34 -3.16
N VAL A 56 -6.31 21.31 -2.79
CA VAL A 56 -5.37 22.40 -3.10
C VAL A 56 -5.24 22.57 -4.62
N PHE A 57 -5.07 21.49 -5.39
CA PHE A 57 -5.03 21.54 -6.84
C PHE A 57 -6.30 22.18 -7.44
N ALA A 58 -7.47 21.75 -6.96
CA ALA A 58 -8.76 22.29 -7.41
C ALA A 58 -8.92 23.78 -7.04
N ALA A 59 -8.49 24.19 -5.83
CA ALA A 59 -8.55 25.59 -5.37
C ALA A 59 -7.66 26.51 -6.21
N PHE A 60 -6.52 26.02 -6.69
CA PHE A 60 -5.65 26.76 -7.61
C PHE A 60 -6.07 26.67 -9.08
N ARG A 61 -7.29 26.20 -9.36
CA ARG A 61 -7.87 26.08 -10.72
C ARG A 61 -7.00 25.27 -11.69
N GLY A 62 -6.43 24.18 -11.23
CA GLY A 62 -5.60 23.29 -12.04
C GLY A 62 -4.19 23.85 -12.35
N ARG A 63 -3.77 24.95 -11.75
CA ARG A 63 -2.37 25.34 -11.78
C ARG A 63 -1.59 24.38 -10.89
N SER A 64 -0.76 23.54 -11.51
CA SER A 64 0.08 22.62 -10.77
C SER A 64 1.04 23.37 -9.86
N VAL A 65 1.21 22.89 -8.64
CA VAL A 65 2.31 23.34 -7.78
C VAL A 65 3.63 23.03 -8.49
N PRO A 66 4.61 23.93 -8.50
CA PRO A 66 5.85 23.72 -9.24
C PRO A 66 6.49 22.39 -8.86
N ASN A 67 6.59 21.52 -9.81
CA ASN A 67 7.38 20.27 -9.84
C ASN A 67 7.26 19.34 -8.62
N THR A 68 6.07 18.81 -8.39
CA THR A 68 5.83 17.75 -7.39
C THR A 68 6.22 16.35 -7.91
N SER A 69 6.58 16.21 -9.19
CA SER A 69 6.99 14.93 -9.81
C SER A 69 8.23 14.31 -9.18
N PHE A 70 9.13 15.11 -8.60
CA PHE A 70 10.26 14.60 -7.84
C PHE A 70 9.78 13.89 -6.56
N THR A 71 8.89 14.52 -5.80
CA THR A 71 8.37 14.00 -4.54
C THR A 71 7.52 12.76 -4.78
N SER A 72 6.60 12.79 -5.73
CA SER A 72 5.73 11.65 -6.05
C SER A 72 6.50 10.43 -6.56
N LYS A 73 7.67 10.62 -7.21
CA LYS A 73 8.45 9.53 -7.77
C LYS A 73 9.61 9.08 -6.87
N TYR A 74 10.54 9.98 -6.56
CA TYR A 74 11.79 9.61 -5.89
C TYR A 74 11.63 9.49 -4.38
N VAL A 75 10.83 10.36 -3.74
CA VAL A 75 10.53 10.24 -2.32
C VAL A 75 9.71 8.98 -2.07
N LEU A 76 8.76 8.65 -2.98
CA LEU A 76 8.00 7.41 -2.93
C LEU A 76 8.91 6.17 -3.04
N GLN A 77 9.84 6.14 -3.99
CA GLN A 77 10.77 5.02 -4.13
C GLN A 77 11.65 4.84 -2.90
N PHE A 78 12.15 5.93 -2.35
CA PHE A 78 12.96 5.91 -1.13
C PHE A 78 12.17 5.44 0.09
N SER A 79 10.93 5.90 0.26
CA SER A 79 10.07 5.43 1.33
C SER A 79 9.76 3.94 1.23
N VAL A 80 9.58 3.41 0.01
CA VAL A 80 9.38 1.96 -0.20
C VAL A 80 10.63 1.18 0.22
N VAL A 81 11.84 1.67 -0.04
CA VAL A 81 13.07 1.03 0.45
C VAL A 81 13.09 1.00 1.98
N LEU A 82 12.76 2.11 2.63
CA LEU A 82 12.71 2.17 4.10
C LEU A 82 11.63 1.27 4.69
N LEU A 83 10.51 1.07 3.98
CA LEU A 83 9.45 0.15 4.40
C LEU A 83 9.97 -1.29 4.54
N GLY A 84 10.96 -1.68 3.75
CA GLY A 84 11.61 -2.98 3.83
C GLY A 84 12.17 -3.31 5.21
N PHE A 85 12.68 -2.31 5.95
CA PHE A 85 13.14 -2.47 7.33
C PHE A 85 12.03 -2.77 8.34
N GLY A 86 10.76 -2.58 8.00
CA GLY A 86 9.62 -2.96 8.83
C GLY A 86 9.16 -4.41 8.65
N LEU A 87 9.81 -5.18 7.79
CA LEU A 87 9.36 -6.51 7.37
C LEU A 87 10.35 -7.58 7.83
N ASN A 88 9.93 -8.41 8.80
CA ASN A 88 10.70 -9.56 9.29
C ASN A 88 10.12 -10.86 8.74
N LEU A 89 10.84 -11.52 7.84
CA LEU A 89 10.42 -12.76 7.19
C LEU A 89 10.35 -13.94 8.17
N SER A 90 11.16 -13.95 9.26
CA SER A 90 11.15 -15.07 10.21
C SER A 90 9.86 -15.09 11.04
N THR A 91 9.41 -13.94 11.53
CA THR A 91 8.15 -13.80 12.29
C THR A 91 6.95 -14.22 11.45
N VAL A 92 6.97 -13.85 10.16
CA VAL A 92 5.90 -14.22 9.23
C VAL A 92 5.82 -15.72 8.99
N CYS A 93 6.95 -16.39 8.78
CA CYS A 93 6.94 -17.85 8.62
C CYS A 93 6.38 -18.55 9.84
N ALA A 94 6.65 -18.05 11.05
CA ALA A 94 6.16 -18.66 12.29
C ALA A 94 4.64 -18.50 12.47
N ILE A 95 4.11 -17.30 12.19
CA ILE A 95 2.72 -16.93 12.50
C ILE A 95 1.78 -17.11 11.30
N GLY A 96 2.32 -16.91 10.09
CA GLY A 96 1.51 -16.82 8.88
C GLY A 96 1.13 -18.12 8.20
N LEU A 97 1.72 -19.28 8.60
CA LEU A 97 1.51 -20.54 7.88
C LEU A 97 0.03 -20.97 7.81
N SER A 98 -0.71 -20.81 8.90
CA SER A 98 -2.14 -21.16 8.94
C SER A 98 -2.99 -20.23 8.06
N SER A 99 -2.63 -18.97 7.94
CA SER A 99 -3.35 -17.99 7.13
C SER A 99 -2.95 -18.00 5.65
N LEU A 100 -1.82 -18.64 5.30
CA LEU A 100 -1.29 -18.63 3.93
C LEU A 100 -2.28 -19.13 2.87
N PRO A 101 -3.04 -20.23 3.05
CA PRO A 101 -3.98 -20.69 2.03
C PRO A 101 -5.03 -19.64 1.68
N VAL A 102 -5.58 -18.94 2.69
CA VAL A 102 -6.56 -17.86 2.49
C VAL A 102 -5.91 -16.65 1.84
N ILE A 103 -4.71 -16.27 2.31
CA ILE A 103 -3.93 -15.14 1.76
C ILE A 103 -3.62 -15.38 0.28
N VAL A 104 -3.08 -16.54 -0.08
CA VAL A 104 -2.71 -16.85 -1.47
C VAL A 104 -3.93 -16.88 -2.37
N SER A 105 -5.04 -17.45 -1.89
CA SER A 105 -6.30 -17.52 -2.64
C SER A 105 -6.88 -16.12 -2.89
N THR A 106 -6.92 -15.27 -1.85
CA THR A 106 -7.43 -13.88 -1.97
C THR A 106 -6.54 -13.00 -2.84
N ILE A 107 -5.22 -13.15 -2.77
CA ILE A 107 -4.28 -12.46 -3.66
C ILE A 107 -4.52 -12.89 -5.11
N SER A 108 -4.58 -14.20 -5.35
CA SER A 108 -4.74 -14.76 -6.70
C SER A 108 -6.04 -14.32 -7.33
N VAL A 109 -7.16 -14.42 -6.60
CA VAL A 109 -8.46 -13.99 -7.13
C VAL A 109 -8.50 -12.49 -7.42
N SER A 110 -7.93 -11.66 -6.57
CA SER A 110 -7.87 -10.21 -6.81
C SER A 110 -7.13 -9.87 -8.11
N LEU A 111 -5.98 -10.48 -8.34
CA LEU A 111 -5.18 -10.25 -9.55
C LEU A 111 -5.89 -10.78 -10.81
N VAL A 112 -6.51 -11.97 -10.72
CA VAL A 112 -7.28 -12.54 -11.83
C VAL A 112 -8.50 -11.68 -12.15
N VAL A 113 -9.26 -11.26 -11.13
CA VAL A 113 -10.45 -10.41 -11.33
C VAL A 113 -10.06 -9.05 -11.90
N ALA A 114 -8.99 -8.42 -11.41
CA ALA A 114 -8.48 -7.16 -11.97
C ALA A 114 -8.12 -7.31 -13.46
N TYR A 115 -7.47 -8.42 -13.82
CA TYR A 115 -7.14 -8.73 -15.21
C TYR A 115 -8.40 -8.95 -16.08
N LEU A 116 -9.40 -9.68 -15.58
CA LEU A 116 -10.66 -9.91 -16.29
C LEU A 116 -11.46 -8.61 -16.46
N MET A 117 -11.51 -7.78 -15.41
CA MET A 117 -12.17 -6.48 -15.45
C MET A 117 -11.48 -5.53 -16.44
N CYS A 118 -10.14 -5.54 -16.48
CA CYS A 118 -9.39 -4.80 -17.49
C CYS A 118 -9.82 -5.16 -18.91
N ARG A 119 -9.94 -6.45 -19.20
CA ARG A 119 -10.39 -6.92 -20.52
C ARG A 119 -11.86 -6.62 -20.81
N ARG A 120 -12.73 -6.75 -19.80
CA ARG A 120 -14.20 -6.59 -19.99
C ARG A 120 -14.61 -5.14 -20.12
N PHE A 121 -14.00 -4.22 -19.37
CA PHE A 121 -14.33 -2.79 -19.38
C PHE A 121 -13.34 -1.93 -20.15
N HIS A 122 -12.35 -2.54 -20.80
CA HIS A 122 -11.28 -1.83 -21.52
C HIS A 122 -10.61 -0.74 -20.65
N THR A 123 -10.50 -1.01 -19.35
CA THR A 123 -9.81 -0.13 -18.41
C THR A 123 -8.33 -0.09 -18.74
N ASP A 124 -7.68 1.05 -18.51
CA ASP A 124 -6.22 1.14 -18.68
C ASP A 124 -5.49 0.02 -17.91
N PRO A 125 -4.61 -0.73 -18.56
CA PRO A 125 -3.92 -1.86 -17.94
C PRO A 125 -3.11 -1.51 -16.70
N LYS A 126 -2.56 -0.28 -16.62
CA LYS A 126 -1.82 0.19 -15.44
C LYS A 126 -2.76 0.40 -14.27
N THR A 127 -3.90 1.05 -14.50
CA THR A 127 -4.95 1.25 -13.50
C THR A 127 -5.45 -0.10 -12.95
N ALA A 128 -5.80 -1.02 -13.84
CA ALA A 128 -6.27 -2.35 -13.44
C ALA A 128 -5.20 -3.13 -12.64
N THR A 129 -3.94 -3.05 -13.06
CA THR A 129 -2.83 -3.67 -12.33
C THR A 129 -2.66 -3.07 -10.94
N LEU A 130 -2.69 -1.73 -10.81
CA LEU A 130 -2.57 -1.06 -9.51
C LEU A 130 -3.74 -1.37 -8.59
N VAL A 131 -4.97 -1.38 -9.09
CA VAL A 131 -6.17 -1.76 -8.34
C VAL A 131 -6.08 -3.21 -7.90
N GLY A 132 -5.69 -4.13 -8.78
CA GLY A 132 -5.51 -5.54 -8.46
C GLY A 132 -4.45 -5.78 -7.39
N VAL A 133 -3.27 -5.16 -7.53
CA VAL A 133 -2.18 -5.25 -6.56
C VAL A 133 -2.54 -4.59 -5.23
N GLY A 134 -3.17 -3.41 -5.27
CA GLY A 134 -3.64 -2.72 -4.08
C GLY A 134 -4.67 -3.53 -3.31
N SER A 135 -5.69 -4.06 -3.98
CA SER A 135 -6.70 -4.92 -3.37
C SER A 135 -6.11 -6.24 -2.86
N SER A 136 -5.09 -6.77 -3.53
CA SER A 136 -4.52 -8.07 -3.18
C SER A 136 -3.60 -8.06 -1.97
N ILE A 137 -3.02 -6.92 -1.55
CA ILE A 137 -1.97 -6.90 -0.51
C ILE A 137 -2.34 -5.95 0.64
N CYS A 138 -1.90 -4.68 0.55
CA CYS A 138 -2.01 -3.69 1.62
C CYS A 138 -2.45 -2.31 1.14
N GLY A 139 -3.21 -2.24 0.07
CA GLY A 139 -3.77 -0.99 -0.44
C GLY A 139 -2.71 -0.05 -1.00
N GLY A 140 -2.63 1.14 -0.43
CA GLY A 140 -1.76 2.21 -0.90
C GLY A 140 -0.28 1.87 -0.96
N SER A 141 0.24 1.13 0.03
CA SER A 141 1.66 0.72 0.06
C SER A 141 2.01 -0.21 -1.11
N ALA A 142 1.11 -1.15 -1.46
CA ALA A 142 1.30 -2.05 -2.59
C ALA A 142 1.23 -1.30 -3.93
N ILE A 143 0.31 -0.34 -4.06
CA ILE A 143 0.24 0.55 -5.22
C ILE A 143 1.52 1.38 -5.33
N ALA A 144 1.98 1.96 -4.21
CA ALA A 144 3.21 2.75 -4.16
C ALA A 144 4.45 1.96 -4.62
N ALA A 145 4.53 0.68 -4.25
CA ALA A 145 5.62 -0.20 -4.68
C ALA A 145 5.51 -0.62 -6.16
N ALA A 146 4.30 -0.87 -6.65
CA ALA A 146 4.06 -1.34 -8.02
C ALA A 146 4.10 -0.21 -9.06
N ALA A 147 3.65 0.99 -8.71
CA ALA A 147 3.51 2.13 -9.62
C ALA A 147 4.79 2.46 -10.39
N PRO A 148 5.97 2.64 -9.74
CA PRO A 148 7.20 2.94 -10.46
C PRO A 148 7.68 1.79 -11.34
N VAL A 149 7.36 0.53 -10.98
CA VAL A 149 7.72 -0.66 -11.76
C VAL A 149 7.03 -0.65 -13.11
N ILE A 150 5.70 -0.38 -13.11
CA ILE A 150 4.90 -0.34 -14.35
C ILE A 150 4.88 1.05 -14.99
N LYS A 151 5.65 1.99 -14.44
CA LYS A 151 5.73 3.39 -14.92
C LYS A 151 4.33 4.02 -15.01
N ALA A 152 3.54 3.87 -13.95
CA ALA A 152 2.24 4.51 -13.84
C ALA A 152 2.42 6.03 -13.61
N ASP A 153 1.52 6.82 -14.17
CA ASP A 153 1.45 8.26 -13.93
C ASP A 153 0.75 8.57 -12.60
N ASP A 154 0.94 9.80 -12.12
CA ASP A 154 0.42 10.23 -10.82
C ASP A 154 -1.12 10.18 -10.76
N GLY A 155 -1.80 10.46 -11.87
CA GLY A 155 -3.26 10.39 -11.94
C GLY A 155 -3.78 8.97 -11.77
N THR A 156 -3.16 8.02 -12.48
CA THR A 156 -3.45 6.58 -12.37
C THR A 156 -3.23 6.06 -10.95
N VAL A 157 -2.12 6.48 -10.31
CA VAL A 157 -1.81 6.10 -8.92
C VAL A 157 -2.85 6.66 -7.95
N ALA A 158 -3.17 7.95 -8.06
CA ALA A 158 -4.14 8.61 -7.20
C ALA A 158 -5.54 7.99 -7.32
N GLN A 159 -5.98 7.73 -8.55
CA GLN A 159 -7.26 7.09 -8.83
C GLN A 159 -7.33 5.69 -8.22
N SER A 160 -6.30 4.89 -8.41
CA SER A 160 -6.23 3.52 -7.87
C SER A 160 -6.27 3.52 -6.34
N ILE A 161 -5.48 4.39 -5.70
CA ILE A 161 -5.47 4.54 -4.24
C ILE A 161 -6.84 4.95 -3.72
N SER A 162 -7.46 5.97 -4.31
CA SER A 162 -8.75 6.50 -3.86
C SER A 162 -9.85 5.43 -3.88
N VAL A 163 -9.88 4.60 -4.91
CA VAL A 163 -10.84 3.50 -5.02
C VAL A 163 -10.61 2.45 -3.93
N ILE A 164 -9.35 2.04 -3.70
CA ILE A 164 -9.04 1.06 -2.65
C ILE A 164 -9.43 1.58 -1.27
N PHE A 165 -9.14 2.84 -0.98
CA PHE A 165 -9.47 3.44 0.31
C PHE A 165 -10.96 3.59 0.54
N LEU A 166 -11.74 3.88 -0.50
CA LEU A 166 -13.19 3.89 -0.41
C LEU A 166 -13.72 2.57 0.15
N PHE A 167 -13.28 1.44 -0.42
CA PHE A 167 -13.71 0.12 0.05
C PHE A 167 -13.15 -0.24 1.42
N ASN A 168 -11.96 0.25 1.78
CA ASN A 168 -11.39 0.05 3.12
C ASN A 168 -12.21 0.75 4.21
N ILE A 169 -12.65 1.98 3.98
CA ILE A 169 -13.52 2.71 4.93
C ILE A 169 -14.84 1.96 5.11
N ILE A 170 -15.46 1.55 4.00
CA ILE A 170 -16.70 0.77 4.05
C ILE A 170 -16.48 -0.53 4.85
N ALA A 171 -15.39 -1.25 4.57
CA ALA A 171 -15.07 -2.48 5.27
C ALA A 171 -14.84 -2.28 6.78
N ALA A 172 -14.10 -1.24 7.17
CA ALA A 172 -13.81 -0.96 8.58
C ALA A 172 -15.09 -0.74 9.41
N VAL A 173 -16.11 -0.12 8.81
CA VAL A 173 -17.39 0.16 9.48
C VAL A 173 -18.35 -1.03 9.41
N VAL A 174 -18.42 -1.71 8.25
CA VAL A 174 -19.46 -2.72 7.99
C VAL A 174 -19.06 -4.11 8.48
N PHE A 175 -17.78 -4.49 8.38
CA PHE A 175 -17.35 -5.87 8.64
C PHE A 175 -17.55 -6.36 10.08
N PRO A 176 -17.33 -5.56 11.15
CA PRO A 176 -17.56 -6.05 12.49
C PRO A 176 -19.02 -6.47 12.70
N THR A 177 -19.95 -5.63 12.26
CA THR A 177 -21.39 -5.94 12.32
C THR A 177 -21.75 -7.12 11.41
N LEU A 178 -21.21 -7.18 10.18
CA LEU A 178 -21.46 -8.26 9.25
C LEU A 178 -20.94 -9.59 9.80
N GLY A 179 -19.72 -9.62 10.33
CA GLY A 179 -19.13 -10.82 10.93
C GLY A 179 -19.93 -11.34 12.12
N SER A 180 -20.39 -10.42 12.98
CA SER A 180 -21.27 -10.75 14.12
C SER A 180 -22.61 -11.34 13.66
N LEU A 181 -23.25 -10.74 12.63
CA LEU A 181 -24.48 -11.26 12.04
C LEU A 181 -24.31 -12.64 11.38
N MET A 182 -23.14 -12.92 10.86
CA MET A 182 -22.79 -14.21 10.25
C MET A 182 -22.40 -15.26 11.29
N GLY A 183 -22.30 -14.89 12.59
CA GLY A 183 -21.91 -15.80 13.67
C GLY A 183 -20.47 -16.26 13.57
N MET A 184 -19.56 -15.41 13.08
CA MET A 184 -18.14 -15.75 13.00
C MET A 184 -17.53 -15.87 14.40
N SER A 185 -16.58 -16.79 14.56
CA SER A 185 -15.73 -16.85 15.75
C SER A 185 -14.72 -15.69 15.77
N ASP A 186 -14.10 -15.45 16.91
CA ASP A 186 -13.06 -14.41 17.04
C ASP A 186 -11.87 -14.66 16.12
N ASP A 187 -11.40 -15.91 16.03
CA ASP A 187 -10.33 -16.30 15.12
C ASP A 187 -10.78 -16.22 13.66
N GLY A 188 -12.02 -16.61 13.35
CA GLY A 188 -12.62 -16.49 12.02
C GLY A 188 -12.70 -15.04 11.59
N PHE A 189 -13.17 -14.14 12.46
CA PHE A 189 -13.23 -12.72 12.14
C PHE A 189 -11.84 -12.10 12.01
N ALA A 190 -10.87 -12.49 12.87
CA ALA A 190 -9.49 -12.02 12.75
C ALA A 190 -8.88 -12.38 11.37
N LEU A 191 -9.07 -13.63 10.94
CA LEU A 191 -8.61 -14.10 9.63
C LEU A 191 -9.34 -13.39 8.49
N PHE A 192 -10.65 -13.19 8.60
CA PHE A 192 -11.47 -12.47 7.63
C PHE A 192 -11.03 -11.00 7.51
N ALA A 193 -10.95 -10.28 8.61
CA ALA A 193 -10.54 -8.87 8.62
C ALA A 193 -9.12 -8.69 8.03
N GLY A 194 -8.16 -9.53 8.44
CA GLY A 194 -6.79 -9.49 7.95
C GLY A 194 -6.65 -9.79 6.45
N THR A 195 -7.55 -10.62 5.89
CA THR A 195 -7.50 -11.02 4.48
C THR A 195 -8.44 -10.24 3.56
N ALA A 196 -9.57 -9.73 4.04
CA ALA A 196 -10.58 -9.06 3.23
C ALA A 196 -10.48 -7.53 3.25
N ILE A 197 -9.87 -6.93 4.27
CA ILE A 197 -9.59 -5.48 4.34
C ILE A 197 -8.17 -5.24 3.80
N ASN A 198 -8.01 -4.22 2.95
CA ASN A 198 -6.72 -4.05 2.26
C ASN A 198 -5.73 -3.19 3.03
N ASP A 199 -6.16 -2.19 3.79
CA ASP A 199 -5.27 -1.32 4.56
C ASP A 199 -5.14 -1.75 6.01
N THR A 200 -3.93 -1.61 6.60
CA THR A 200 -3.66 -2.02 7.98
C THR A 200 -4.44 -1.20 8.99
N SER A 201 -4.60 0.12 8.78
CA SER A 201 -5.36 0.97 9.71
C SER A 201 -6.84 0.58 9.76
N SER A 202 -7.41 0.23 8.60
CA SER A 202 -8.79 -0.25 8.52
C SER A 202 -8.97 -1.65 9.13
N VAL A 203 -7.96 -2.52 9.04
CA VAL A 203 -7.95 -3.81 9.75
C VAL A 203 -7.96 -3.60 11.25
N THR A 204 -7.06 -2.74 11.76
CA THR A 204 -6.99 -2.45 13.21
C THR A 204 -8.29 -1.83 13.71
N ALA A 205 -8.90 -0.91 12.96
CA ALA A 205 -10.18 -0.32 13.31
C ALA A 205 -11.31 -1.36 13.38
N ALA A 206 -11.45 -2.22 12.36
CA ALA A 206 -12.45 -3.28 12.33
C ALA A 206 -12.24 -4.29 13.49
N ALA A 207 -11.00 -4.74 13.70
CA ALA A 207 -10.68 -5.70 14.75
C ALA A 207 -10.87 -5.12 16.16
N SER A 208 -10.47 -3.86 16.40
CA SER A 208 -10.72 -3.18 17.67
C SER A 208 -12.22 -2.98 17.94
N THR A 209 -13.01 -2.71 16.90
CA THR A 209 -14.46 -2.62 17.00
C THR A 209 -15.06 -3.96 17.37
N TRP A 210 -14.58 -5.06 16.76
CA TRP A 210 -15.00 -6.42 17.13
C TRP A 210 -14.67 -6.73 18.59
N ASP A 211 -13.42 -6.47 19.01
CA ASP A 211 -13.00 -6.67 20.42
C ASP A 211 -13.88 -5.90 21.40
N ALA A 212 -14.26 -4.66 21.07
CA ALA A 212 -15.17 -3.86 21.88
C ALA A 212 -16.60 -4.41 21.89
N MET A 213 -17.10 -4.94 20.77
CA MET A 213 -18.44 -5.51 20.66
C MET A 213 -18.58 -6.84 21.42
N HIS A 214 -17.53 -7.67 21.45
CA HIS A 214 -17.57 -9.03 21.98
C HIS A 214 -16.80 -9.20 23.31
N GLY A 215 -16.13 -8.13 23.78
CA GLY A 215 -15.40 -8.15 25.07
C GLY A 215 -14.14 -9.03 25.05
N THR A 216 -13.51 -9.22 23.87
CA THR A 216 -12.34 -10.09 23.68
C THR A 216 -11.01 -9.42 24.04
N GLY A 217 -11.05 -8.18 24.54
CA GLY A 217 -9.86 -7.42 24.90
C GLY A 217 -9.11 -6.93 23.66
N HIS A 218 -7.96 -7.53 23.34
CA HIS A 218 -7.16 -7.22 22.14
C HIS A 218 -6.87 -8.44 21.27
N LEU A 219 -7.53 -9.56 21.53
CA LEU A 219 -7.21 -10.86 20.93
C LEU A 219 -7.40 -10.83 19.41
N VAL A 220 -8.52 -10.28 18.95
CA VAL A 220 -8.86 -10.21 17.53
C VAL A 220 -8.01 -9.16 16.82
N LEU A 221 -7.74 -8.03 17.48
CA LEU A 221 -6.86 -6.99 16.97
C LEU A 221 -5.45 -7.53 16.69
N ASP A 222 -4.87 -8.25 17.65
CA ASP A 222 -3.53 -8.83 17.51
C ASP A 222 -3.50 -9.87 16.39
N SER A 223 -4.43 -10.81 16.38
CA SER A 223 -4.51 -11.87 15.36
C SER A 223 -4.73 -11.33 13.96
N ALA A 224 -5.68 -10.41 13.77
CA ALA A 224 -5.96 -9.77 12.48
C ALA A 224 -4.77 -8.97 11.97
N THR A 225 -4.05 -8.28 12.89
CA THR A 225 -2.84 -7.53 12.53
C THR A 225 -1.74 -8.47 12.05
N ILE A 226 -1.53 -9.60 12.71
CA ILE A 226 -0.56 -10.61 12.28
C ILE A 226 -0.88 -11.16 10.89
N VAL A 227 -2.14 -11.56 10.66
CA VAL A 227 -2.60 -12.03 9.34
C VAL A 227 -2.34 -10.95 8.27
N LYS A 228 -2.65 -9.69 8.58
CA LYS A 228 -2.42 -8.58 7.68
C LYS A 228 -0.95 -8.32 7.38
N LEU A 229 -0.08 -8.37 8.37
CA LEU A 229 1.36 -8.22 8.19
C LEU A 229 1.93 -9.36 7.34
N THR A 230 1.46 -10.60 7.55
CA THR A 230 1.81 -11.75 6.71
C THR A 230 1.45 -11.50 5.24
N ARG A 231 0.22 -11.05 4.98
CA ARG A 231 -0.23 -10.70 3.62
C ARG A 231 0.63 -9.58 3.00
N THR A 232 1.06 -8.62 3.81
CA THR A 232 1.88 -7.49 3.33
C THR A 232 3.22 -7.93 2.76
N LEU A 233 3.79 -9.05 3.20
CA LEU A 233 5.05 -9.56 2.64
C LEU A 233 4.94 -10.00 1.18
N PHE A 234 3.75 -10.34 0.72
CA PHE A 234 3.55 -10.69 -0.69
C PHE A 234 3.80 -9.53 -1.64
N ILE A 235 4.02 -8.32 -1.11
CA ILE A 235 4.51 -7.19 -1.92
C ILE A 235 5.82 -7.54 -2.61
N ILE A 236 6.72 -8.28 -1.93
CA ILE A 236 8.04 -8.66 -2.46
C ILE A 236 7.89 -9.52 -3.71
N PRO A 237 7.31 -10.73 -3.64
CA PRO A 237 7.20 -11.59 -4.82
C PRO A 237 6.35 -10.95 -5.94
N ILE A 238 5.30 -10.21 -5.62
CA ILE A 238 4.45 -9.57 -6.63
C ILE A 238 5.21 -8.47 -7.37
N VAL A 239 5.93 -7.61 -6.66
CA VAL A 239 6.75 -6.56 -7.28
C VAL A 239 7.88 -7.15 -8.12
N VAL A 240 8.49 -8.23 -7.67
CA VAL A 240 9.50 -8.96 -8.47
C VAL A 240 8.89 -9.54 -9.74
N VAL A 241 7.75 -10.23 -9.64
CA VAL A 241 7.05 -10.79 -10.82
C VAL A 241 6.66 -9.68 -11.80
N LEU A 242 6.08 -8.58 -11.31
CA LEU A 242 5.75 -7.43 -12.17
C LEU A 242 6.97 -6.86 -12.87
N SER A 243 8.10 -6.73 -12.15
CA SER A 243 9.35 -6.23 -12.72
C SER A 243 9.84 -7.12 -13.86
N VAL A 244 9.79 -8.45 -13.69
CA VAL A 244 10.17 -9.42 -14.73
C VAL A 244 9.21 -9.35 -15.92
N LEU A 245 7.90 -9.25 -15.67
CA LEU A 245 6.90 -9.16 -16.75
C LEU A 245 7.05 -7.88 -17.57
N VAL A 246 7.32 -6.76 -16.92
CA VAL A 246 7.56 -5.47 -17.60
C VAL A 246 8.86 -5.53 -18.41
N ALA A 247 9.94 -6.09 -17.84
CA ALA A 247 11.20 -6.26 -18.54
C ALA A 247 11.05 -7.12 -19.80
N ARG A 248 10.37 -8.26 -19.73
CA ARG A 248 10.12 -9.14 -20.87
C ARG A 248 9.32 -8.48 -22.00
N ARG A 249 8.40 -7.56 -21.66
CA ARG A 249 7.62 -6.82 -22.66
C ARG A 249 8.41 -5.72 -23.34
N ALA A 250 9.41 -5.14 -22.66
CA ALA A 250 10.25 -4.09 -23.21
C ALA A 250 11.25 -4.59 -24.28
N ASP A 251 11.64 -5.86 -24.21
CA ASP A 251 12.72 -6.42 -25.05
C ASP A 251 12.27 -7.09 -26.35
N GLY A 252 10.99 -7.10 -26.70
CA GLY A 252 10.53 -7.56 -28.02
C GLY A 252 11.01 -8.94 -28.46
N GLY A 253 11.36 -9.85 -27.57
CA GLY A 253 11.52 -11.29 -27.89
C GLY A 253 12.92 -11.74 -28.29
N SER A 254 14.01 -11.10 -27.94
CA SER A 254 15.35 -11.64 -28.14
C SER A 254 16.15 -11.81 -26.84
N ASP A 255 16.76 -12.97 -26.69
CA ASP A 255 17.71 -13.44 -25.67
C ASP A 255 17.92 -12.59 -24.39
N GLY A 256 17.03 -12.81 -23.40
CA GLY A 256 16.73 -11.82 -22.37
C GLY A 256 17.47 -11.90 -21.04
N LYS A 257 18.48 -12.72 -20.81
CA LYS A 257 19.09 -12.79 -19.46
C LYS A 257 19.89 -11.55 -19.07
N GLY A 258 20.53 -10.87 -20.00
CA GLY A 258 21.32 -9.66 -19.73
C GLY A 258 20.48 -8.37 -19.62
N HIS A 259 19.33 -8.31 -20.29
CA HIS A 259 18.46 -7.15 -20.34
C HIS A 259 17.47 -7.09 -19.16
N VAL A 260 17.02 -8.23 -18.66
CA VAL A 260 16.15 -8.31 -17.46
C VAL A 260 16.80 -7.64 -16.25
N MET A 261 18.11 -7.86 -16.05
CA MET A 261 18.85 -7.23 -14.95
C MET A 261 18.99 -5.71 -15.09
N ARG A 262 19.06 -5.18 -16.32
CA ARG A 262 19.13 -3.72 -16.58
C ARG A 262 17.77 -3.03 -16.45
N ALA A 263 16.70 -3.74 -16.75
CA ALA A 263 15.33 -3.22 -16.64
C ALA A 263 14.78 -3.32 -15.20
N PHE A 264 15.45 -4.05 -14.31
CA PHE A 264 15.02 -4.23 -12.92
C PHE A 264 15.15 -2.91 -12.14
N PRO A 265 14.07 -2.39 -11.54
CA PRO A 265 14.12 -1.12 -10.80
C PRO A 265 15.01 -1.24 -9.56
N LYS A 266 16.06 -0.43 -9.48
CA LYS A 266 17.06 -0.51 -8.39
C LYS A 266 16.45 -0.41 -6.99
N PHE A 267 15.39 0.40 -6.82
CA PHE A 267 14.72 0.56 -5.52
C PHE A 267 14.10 -0.75 -5.01
N VAL A 268 13.65 -1.65 -5.91
CA VAL A 268 13.11 -2.97 -5.53
C VAL A 268 14.21 -3.85 -4.94
N LEU A 269 15.40 -3.81 -5.53
CA LEU A 269 16.56 -4.52 -4.99
C LEU A 269 16.92 -4.03 -3.59
N PHE A 270 16.93 -2.70 -3.39
CA PHE A 270 17.21 -2.11 -2.07
C PHE A 270 16.10 -2.44 -1.04
N PHE A 271 14.84 -2.51 -1.46
CA PHE A 271 13.73 -2.94 -0.62
C PHE A 271 13.91 -4.40 -0.14
N ILE A 272 14.25 -5.32 -1.04
CA ILE A 272 14.53 -6.72 -0.69
C ILE A 272 15.73 -6.81 0.25
N LEU A 273 16.80 -6.04 -0.02
CA LEU A 273 17.98 -6.00 0.83
C LEU A 273 17.65 -5.49 2.25
N ALA A 274 16.85 -4.44 2.36
CA ALA A 274 16.39 -3.91 3.64
C ALA A 274 15.58 -4.96 4.44
N SER A 275 14.66 -5.67 3.78
CA SER A 275 13.90 -6.77 4.41
C SER A 275 14.79 -7.93 4.84
N LEU A 276 15.80 -8.24 4.06
CA LEU A 276 16.79 -9.29 4.41
C LEU A 276 17.64 -8.86 5.63
N ILE A 277 18.09 -7.60 5.67
CA ILE A 277 18.84 -7.06 6.82
C ILE A 277 18.02 -7.18 8.10
N THR A 278 16.74 -6.80 8.08
CA THR A 278 15.84 -6.95 9.23
C THR A 278 15.72 -8.40 9.66
N THR A 279 15.51 -9.30 8.70
CA THR A 279 15.34 -10.74 8.96
C THR A 279 16.59 -11.35 9.58
N VAL A 280 17.78 -11.03 9.01
CA VAL A 280 19.07 -11.51 9.51
C VAL A 280 19.39 -10.91 10.88
N ALA A 281 19.15 -9.62 11.06
CA ALA A 281 19.35 -8.96 12.35
C ALA A 281 18.49 -9.59 13.45
N SER A 282 17.20 -9.82 13.20
CA SER A 282 16.30 -10.48 14.15
C SER A 282 16.66 -11.95 14.43
N ALA A 283 17.35 -12.61 13.49
CA ALA A 283 17.79 -13.99 13.67
C ALA A 283 19.10 -14.13 14.44
N ILE A 284 20.01 -13.15 14.34
CA ILE A 284 21.37 -13.23 14.91
C ILE A 284 21.51 -12.44 16.21
N LEU A 285 20.83 -11.29 16.33
CA LEU A 285 20.91 -10.43 17.49
C LEU A 285 20.01 -10.93 18.62
N ALA A 286 20.46 -10.73 19.87
CA ALA A 286 19.71 -11.07 21.08
C ALA A 286 19.88 -9.98 22.14
N GLY A 287 18.98 -9.93 23.13
CA GLY A 287 19.01 -8.98 24.23
C GLY A 287 18.98 -7.53 23.77
N ASP A 288 19.78 -6.66 24.42
CA ASP A 288 19.79 -5.21 24.17
C ASP A 288 20.15 -4.83 22.72
N ALA A 289 20.98 -5.62 22.05
CA ALA A 289 21.35 -5.39 20.65
C ALA A 289 20.14 -5.59 19.71
N LEU A 290 19.30 -6.60 19.97
CA LEU A 290 18.06 -6.83 19.20
C LEU A 290 17.09 -5.69 19.43
N THR A 291 16.84 -5.31 20.68
CA THR A 291 15.94 -4.19 21.02
C THR A 291 16.38 -2.88 20.37
N THR A 292 17.68 -2.62 20.34
CA THR A 292 18.23 -1.44 19.67
C THR A 292 18.00 -1.48 18.17
N ALA A 293 18.22 -2.63 17.53
CA ALA A 293 17.97 -2.82 16.11
C ALA A 293 16.48 -2.67 15.77
N GLU A 294 15.58 -3.27 16.54
CA GLU A 294 14.12 -3.17 16.36
C GLU A 294 13.63 -1.71 16.52
N ASN A 295 14.15 -0.96 17.48
CA ASN A 295 13.84 0.45 17.66
C ASN A 295 14.31 1.28 16.44
N LEU A 296 15.50 0.98 15.90
CA LEU A 296 16.00 1.61 14.68
C LEU A 296 15.09 1.28 13.48
N PHE A 297 14.77 0.01 13.27
CA PHE A 297 13.89 -0.43 12.19
C PHE A 297 12.48 0.16 12.33
N GLY A 298 11.94 0.22 13.55
CA GLY A 298 10.68 0.88 13.85
C GLY A 298 10.70 2.37 13.51
N THR A 299 11.83 3.05 13.81
CA THR A 299 12.03 4.46 13.44
C THR A 299 12.09 4.64 11.92
N LEU A 300 12.84 3.79 11.22
CA LEU A 300 12.91 3.81 9.75
C LEU A 300 11.54 3.55 9.12
N LYS A 301 10.74 2.64 9.68
CA LYS A 301 9.36 2.38 9.25
C LYS A 301 8.45 3.61 9.45
N LYS A 302 8.57 4.30 10.60
CA LYS A 302 7.81 5.56 10.84
C LYS A 302 8.19 6.64 9.84
N VAL A 303 9.50 6.81 9.57
CA VAL A 303 9.99 7.74 8.54
C VAL A 303 9.45 7.35 7.17
N SER A 304 9.50 6.06 6.80
CA SER A 304 8.91 5.54 5.57
C SER A 304 7.44 5.92 5.45
N SER A 305 6.64 5.64 6.50
CA SER A 305 5.21 5.95 6.52
C SER A 305 4.94 7.44 6.32
N PHE A 306 5.71 8.31 6.98
CA PHE A 306 5.59 9.76 6.79
C PHE A 306 5.96 10.20 5.37
N LEU A 307 7.03 9.66 4.79
CA LEU A 307 7.44 9.96 3.42
C LEU A 307 6.43 9.44 2.37
N ILE A 308 5.75 8.31 2.65
CA ILE A 308 4.62 7.85 1.82
C ILE A 308 3.48 8.87 1.87
N VAL A 309 3.14 9.40 3.05
CA VAL A 309 2.12 10.45 3.17
C VAL A 309 2.51 11.70 2.37
N ALA A 310 3.79 12.11 2.42
CA ALA A 310 4.29 13.22 1.62
C ALA A 310 4.23 12.96 0.10
N ALA A 311 4.56 11.74 -0.33
CA ALA A 311 4.42 11.35 -1.72
C ALA A 311 2.95 11.32 -2.17
N MET A 312 2.03 10.89 -1.30
CA MET A 312 0.59 10.92 -1.58
C MET A 312 0.06 12.36 -1.70
N ALA A 313 0.51 13.27 -0.83
CA ALA A 313 0.23 14.70 -0.97
C ALA A 313 0.69 15.25 -2.33
N ALA A 314 1.92 14.90 -2.75
CA ALA A 314 2.46 15.28 -4.05
C ALA A 314 1.64 14.73 -5.23
N ILE A 315 1.17 13.49 -5.13
CA ILE A 315 0.28 12.88 -6.13
C ILE A 315 -1.05 13.63 -6.18
N GLY A 316 -1.65 13.91 -4.99
CA GLY A 316 -2.88 14.69 -4.90
C GLY A 316 -2.77 16.08 -5.55
N LEU A 317 -1.64 16.78 -5.32
CA LEU A 317 -1.33 18.07 -5.93
C LEU A 317 -1.22 18.06 -7.47
N ASN A 318 -1.09 16.88 -8.08
CA ASN A 318 -1.05 16.69 -9.53
C ASN A 318 -2.36 16.07 -10.07
N THR A 319 -3.38 15.85 -9.24
CA THR A 319 -4.58 15.10 -9.62
C THR A 319 -5.80 15.99 -9.78
N ASP A 320 -6.41 15.95 -10.97
CA ASP A 320 -7.70 16.60 -11.24
C ASP A 320 -8.85 15.71 -10.75
N VAL A 321 -9.44 16.12 -9.62
CA VAL A 321 -10.58 15.39 -8.97
C VAL A 321 -11.81 15.35 -9.88
N ILE A 322 -12.08 16.44 -10.62
CA ILE A 322 -13.27 16.54 -11.49
C ILE A 322 -13.16 15.55 -12.63
N HIS A 323 -11.98 15.46 -13.21
CA HIS A 323 -11.68 14.49 -14.26
C HIS A 323 -11.76 13.05 -13.74
N LEU A 324 -11.23 12.80 -12.53
CA LEU A 324 -11.22 11.50 -11.87
C LEU A 324 -12.66 10.98 -11.61
N VAL A 325 -13.56 11.82 -11.12
CA VAL A 325 -14.97 11.45 -10.89
C VAL A 325 -15.70 11.15 -12.19
N LYS A 326 -15.46 11.95 -13.23
CA LYS A 326 -16.10 11.74 -14.55
C LYS A 326 -15.62 10.50 -15.28
N THR A 327 -14.38 10.09 -15.07
CA THR A 327 -13.76 8.95 -15.79
C THR A 327 -13.58 7.69 -14.90
N GLY A 328 -13.86 7.80 -13.59
CA GLY A 328 -13.56 6.77 -12.59
C GLY A 328 -14.46 5.53 -12.60
N GLY A 329 -15.57 5.52 -13.34
CA GLY A 329 -16.55 4.41 -13.31
C GLY A 329 -15.93 3.02 -13.50
N PRO A 330 -15.12 2.78 -14.54
CA PRO A 330 -14.49 1.47 -14.74
C PRO A 330 -13.49 1.08 -13.64
N THR A 331 -12.78 2.05 -13.06
CA THR A 331 -11.83 1.81 -11.96
C THR A 331 -12.55 1.44 -10.67
N ILE A 332 -13.66 2.13 -10.36
CA ILE A 332 -14.52 1.82 -9.21
C ILE A 332 -15.13 0.43 -9.39
N ALA A 333 -15.63 0.10 -10.58
CA ALA A 333 -16.17 -1.22 -10.89
C ALA A 333 -15.10 -2.32 -10.73
N THR A 334 -13.86 -2.07 -11.18
CA THR A 334 -12.74 -3.00 -11.00
C THR A 334 -12.40 -3.18 -9.52
N GLY A 335 -12.32 -2.09 -8.74
CA GLY A 335 -12.10 -2.14 -7.30
C GLY A 335 -13.19 -2.89 -6.55
N ALA A 336 -14.46 -2.61 -6.87
CA ALA A 336 -15.61 -3.31 -6.30
C ALA A 336 -15.58 -4.81 -6.61
N ALA A 337 -15.31 -5.18 -7.86
CA ALA A 337 -15.22 -6.58 -8.28
C ALA A 337 -14.08 -7.32 -7.54
N CYS A 338 -12.89 -6.71 -7.43
CA CYS A 338 -11.78 -7.26 -6.66
C CYS A 338 -12.17 -7.43 -5.18
N TRP A 339 -12.73 -6.40 -4.56
CA TRP A 339 -13.10 -6.39 -3.15
C TRP A 339 -14.15 -7.45 -2.82
N VAL A 340 -15.26 -7.51 -3.60
CA VAL A 340 -16.30 -8.54 -3.44
C VAL A 340 -15.72 -9.94 -3.64
N SER A 341 -14.88 -10.13 -4.65
CA SER A 341 -14.25 -11.43 -4.91
C SER A 341 -13.34 -11.88 -3.77
N ILE A 342 -12.59 -10.96 -3.16
CA ILE A 342 -11.75 -11.23 -1.99
C ILE A 342 -12.61 -11.65 -0.80
N ILE A 343 -13.72 -10.93 -0.53
CA ILE A 343 -14.67 -11.27 0.54
C ILE A 343 -15.18 -12.70 0.34
N LEU A 344 -15.72 -12.99 -0.83
CA LEU A 344 -16.30 -14.31 -1.13
C LEU A 344 -15.27 -15.44 -1.03
N VAL A 345 -14.05 -15.23 -1.54
CA VAL A 345 -12.98 -16.25 -1.46
C VAL A 345 -12.47 -16.39 -0.03
N SER A 346 -12.34 -15.30 0.72
CA SER A 346 -11.95 -15.38 2.14
C SER A 346 -12.95 -16.20 2.94
N LEU A 347 -14.25 -15.93 2.80
CA LEU A 347 -15.30 -16.67 3.48
C LEU A 347 -15.36 -18.14 3.04
N ALA A 348 -15.28 -18.41 1.72
CA ALA A 348 -15.28 -19.76 1.20
C ALA A 348 -14.10 -20.60 1.71
N MET A 349 -12.89 -20.01 1.73
CA MET A 349 -11.70 -20.69 2.25
C MET A 349 -11.80 -20.98 3.73
N GLN A 350 -12.34 -20.05 4.53
CA GLN A 350 -12.56 -20.26 5.97
C GLN A 350 -13.57 -21.39 6.22
N ALA A 351 -14.68 -21.40 5.46
CA ALA A 351 -15.65 -22.48 5.55
C ALA A 351 -15.04 -23.85 5.20
N LEU A 352 -14.17 -23.91 4.18
CA LEU A 352 -13.46 -25.14 3.79
C LEU A 352 -12.42 -25.58 4.83
N MET A 353 -11.80 -24.66 5.53
CA MET A 353 -10.77 -24.93 6.55
C MET A 353 -11.36 -25.17 7.94
N GLY A 354 -12.68 -24.96 8.13
CA GLY A 354 -13.31 -25.03 9.44
C GLY A 354 -12.88 -23.93 10.41
N SER A 355 -12.46 -22.78 9.89
CA SER A 355 -11.98 -21.61 10.65
C SER A 355 -13.06 -20.53 10.76
N TRP A 356 -14.32 -20.92 10.90
CA TRP A 356 -15.47 -20.02 10.91
C TRP A 356 -15.71 -19.40 12.28
#